data_c36a5fb805f0e33ade6686ca723b5ec5
#
_entry.id   c36a5fb805f0e33ade6686ca723b5ec5
#
_cell.length_a   1.000
_cell.length_b   1.000
_cell.length_c   1.000
_cell.angle_alpha   90.00
_cell.angle_beta   90.00
_cell.angle_gamma   90.00
#
_symmetry.space_group_name_H-M   'P 1'
#
loop_
_entity.id
_entity.type
_entity.pdbx_description
1 polymer ?
#
loop_
_entity_poly.entity_id
_entity_poly.type
_entity_poly.pdbx_seq_one_letter_code
_entity_poly.pdbx_strand_id
1 'polypeptide(L)'
;MTADLTYLAYTAVLTAALWIPYVVCQVLTNGPLTPGNYRDPTPRPLPLWGRRADRAYLNAVEVFAPFAALVIVAHLTGRSNGMTAFWAAWFFWMRLIHAVVYWFAIPYVRTLAFTAGFVAVAGIFWELIR
;
A
#
# COMPACT_ATOMS: atom_id res chain seq x y z
N MET A 1 -21.79 6.04 -1.98
CA MET A 1 -20.41 5.74 -2.42
C MET A 1 -20.41 4.33 -3.01
N THR A 2 -19.85 4.15 -4.19
CA THR A 2 -19.77 2.82 -4.83
C THR A 2 -18.78 1.91 -4.09
N ALA A 3 -18.92 0.59 -4.27
CA ALA A 3 -18.05 -0.35 -3.54
C ALA A 3 -16.57 -0.21 -3.92
N ASP A 4 -16.26 0.08 -5.19
CA ASP A 4 -14.89 0.34 -5.65
C ASP A 4 -14.29 1.60 -5.00
N LEU A 5 -15.05 2.68 -4.87
CA LEU A 5 -14.62 3.86 -4.13
C LEU A 5 -14.46 3.59 -2.62
N THR A 6 -15.30 2.73 -2.06
CA THR A 6 -15.17 2.33 -0.65
C THR A 6 -13.85 1.61 -0.41
N TYR A 7 -13.49 0.64 -1.26
CA TYR A 7 -12.23 -0.06 -1.16
C TYR A 7 -11.03 0.83 -1.51
N LEU A 8 -11.19 1.80 -2.40
CA LEU A 8 -10.19 2.84 -2.62
C LEU A 8 -9.91 3.62 -1.32
N ALA A 9 -10.98 4.05 -0.63
CA ALA A 9 -10.85 4.77 0.64
C ALA A 9 -10.17 3.90 1.71
N TYR A 10 -10.56 2.63 1.84
CA TYR A 10 -9.92 1.70 2.77
C TYR A 10 -8.43 1.50 2.44
N THR A 11 -8.08 1.38 1.17
CA THR A 11 -6.70 1.24 0.74
C THR A 11 -5.90 2.52 1.02
N ALA A 12 -6.50 3.69 0.83
CA ALA A 12 -5.88 4.96 1.16
C ALA A 12 -5.55 5.06 2.66
N VAL A 13 -6.49 4.67 3.53
CA VAL A 13 -6.29 4.66 4.98
C VAL A 13 -5.22 3.63 5.38
N LEU A 14 -5.27 2.44 4.81
CA LEU A 14 -4.25 1.41 5.03
C LEU A 14 -2.86 1.93 4.65
N THR A 15 -2.73 2.50 3.46
CA THR A 15 -1.46 3.06 2.96
C THR A 15 -0.97 4.18 3.87
N ALA A 16 -1.87 5.08 4.28
CA ALA A 16 -1.54 6.17 5.20
C ALA A 16 -1.10 5.66 6.57
N ALA A 17 -1.64 4.55 7.06
CA ALA A 17 -1.30 4.00 8.37
C ALA A 17 0.02 3.20 8.37
N LEU A 18 0.48 2.72 7.23
CA LEU A 18 1.66 1.85 7.16
C LEU A 18 2.99 2.54 7.52
N TRP A 19 3.05 3.87 7.56
CA TRP A 19 4.22 4.59 8.07
C TRP A 19 4.40 4.43 9.59
N ILE A 20 3.33 4.13 10.33
CA ILE A 20 3.34 4.11 11.79
C ILE A 20 4.35 3.11 12.36
N PRO A 21 4.38 1.82 11.96
CA PRO A 21 5.39 0.87 12.46
C PRO A 21 6.82 1.33 12.20
N TYR A 22 7.09 1.92 11.05
CA TYR A 22 8.40 2.47 10.71
C TYR A 22 8.81 3.60 11.65
N VAL A 23 7.93 4.58 11.87
CA VAL A 23 8.21 5.72 12.76
C VAL A 23 8.35 5.27 14.20
N VAL A 24 7.52 4.33 14.66
CA VAL A 24 7.66 3.73 16.00
C VAL A 24 9.04 3.08 16.15
N CYS A 25 9.51 2.35 15.16
CA CYS A 25 10.84 1.76 15.17
C CYS A 25 11.94 2.84 15.25
N GLN A 26 11.81 3.92 14.47
CA GLN A 26 12.75 5.04 14.52
C GLN A 26 12.85 5.64 15.92
N VAL A 27 11.71 5.93 16.53
CA VAL A 27 11.67 6.53 17.87
C VAL A 27 12.26 5.59 18.94
N LEU A 28 11.92 4.31 18.87
CA LEU A 28 12.43 3.30 19.82
C LEU A 28 13.94 3.05 19.68
N THR A 29 14.48 3.16 18.47
CA THR A 29 15.90 2.87 18.19
C THR A 29 16.78 4.10 18.32
N ASN A 30 16.36 5.23 17.77
CA ASN A 30 17.17 6.45 17.64
C ASN A 30 16.69 7.60 18.52
N GLY A 31 15.62 7.40 19.29
CA GLY A 31 15.02 8.42 20.13
C GLY A 31 14.12 9.39 19.34
N PRO A 32 13.51 10.35 20.04
CA PRO A 32 12.62 11.33 19.41
C PRO A 32 13.39 12.25 18.45
N LEU A 33 12.67 12.81 17.49
CA LEU A 33 13.24 13.73 16.52
C LEU A 33 13.71 15.01 17.22
N THR A 34 14.99 15.34 17.04
CA THR A 34 15.60 16.59 17.53
C THR A 34 15.86 17.54 16.38
N PRO A 35 16.05 18.88 16.63
CA PRO A 35 16.40 19.81 15.57
C PRO A 35 17.65 19.43 14.78
N GLY A 36 18.68 18.89 15.45
CA GLY A 36 19.89 18.39 14.81
C GLY A 36 19.61 17.20 13.88
N ASN A 37 18.80 16.27 14.32
CA ASN A 37 18.39 15.09 13.53
C ASN A 37 17.53 15.50 12.32
N TYR A 38 16.70 16.50 12.50
CA TYR A 38 15.85 17.02 11.42
C TYR A 38 16.67 17.65 10.29
N ARG A 39 17.78 18.30 10.62
CA ARG A 39 18.67 18.95 9.65
C ARG A 39 19.54 17.98 8.87
N ASP A 40 19.83 16.83 9.44
CA ASP A 40 20.67 15.80 8.82
C ASP A 40 19.77 14.72 8.19
N PRO A 41 19.66 14.66 6.85
CA PRO A 41 18.84 13.66 6.17
C PRO A 41 19.49 12.29 6.08
N THR A 42 20.68 12.10 6.65
CA THR A 42 21.39 10.83 6.59
C THR A 42 20.57 9.72 7.28
N PRO A 43 20.30 8.60 6.58
CA PRO A 43 19.58 7.48 7.17
C PRO A 43 20.29 6.94 8.40
N ARG A 44 19.54 6.70 9.48
CA ARG A 44 20.06 6.11 10.70
C ARG A 44 19.90 4.60 10.69
N PRO A 45 20.79 3.87 11.38
CA PRO A 45 20.66 2.43 11.51
C PRO A 45 19.33 2.05 12.17
N LEU A 46 18.65 1.06 11.59
CA LEU A 46 17.42 0.48 12.11
C LEU A 46 17.56 -1.04 12.21
N PRO A 47 16.88 -1.69 13.18
CA PRO A 47 16.77 -3.14 13.20
C PRO A 47 16.03 -3.65 11.95
N LEU A 48 16.17 -4.95 11.66
CA LEU A 48 15.60 -5.53 10.44
C LEU A 48 14.08 -5.32 10.32
N TRP A 49 13.35 -5.42 11.42
CA TRP A 49 11.90 -5.23 11.38
C TRP A 49 11.50 -3.79 10.99
N GLY A 50 12.27 -2.79 11.40
CA GLY A 50 12.06 -1.41 11.00
C GLY A 50 12.34 -1.16 9.53
N ARG A 51 13.41 -1.78 9.00
CA ARG A 51 13.70 -1.73 7.56
C ARG A 51 12.63 -2.43 6.73
N ARG A 52 12.08 -3.54 7.24
CA ARG A 52 10.95 -4.21 6.58
C ARG A 52 9.67 -3.36 6.62
N ALA A 53 9.40 -2.71 7.75
CA ALA A 53 8.26 -1.80 7.86
C ALA A 53 8.36 -0.62 6.88
N ASP A 54 9.54 -0.02 6.76
CA ASP A 54 9.81 1.04 5.78
C ASP A 54 9.57 0.57 4.34
N ARG A 55 10.11 -0.58 3.99
CA ARG A 55 9.92 -1.16 2.64
C ARG A 55 8.47 -1.51 2.35
N ALA A 56 7.73 -2.04 3.32
CA ALA A 56 6.32 -2.32 3.17
C ALA A 56 5.51 -1.05 2.92
N TYR A 57 5.81 0.01 3.66
CA TYR A 57 5.21 1.32 3.47
C TYR A 57 5.51 1.91 2.08
N LEU A 58 6.77 1.99 1.70
CA LEU A 58 7.16 2.54 0.40
C LEU A 58 6.54 1.77 -0.76
N ASN A 59 6.53 0.45 -0.69
CA ASN A 59 5.90 -0.38 -1.71
C ASN A 59 4.39 -0.13 -1.79
N ALA A 60 3.72 0.05 -0.66
CA ALA A 60 2.30 0.37 -0.64
C ALA A 60 2.00 1.73 -1.31
N VAL A 61 2.82 2.74 -1.03
CA VAL A 61 2.69 4.08 -1.66
C VAL A 61 2.90 4.00 -3.17
N GLU A 62 3.93 3.27 -3.62
CA GLU A 62 4.26 3.15 -5.04
C GLU A 62 3.15 2.51 -5.87
N VAL A 63 2.51 1.46 -5.35
CA VAL A 63 1.44 0.76 -6.09
C VAL A 63 0.05 1.37 -5.90
N PHE A 64 -0.11 2.21 -4.89
CA PHE A 64 -1.39 2.89 -4.63
C PHE A 64 -1.77 3.88 -5.74
N ALA A 65 -0.81 4.62 -6.27
CA ALA A 65 -1.07 5.66 -7.25
C ALA A 65 -1.76 5.14 -8.54
N PRO A 66 -1.25 4.10 -9.22
CA PRO A 66 -1.93 3.56 -10.40
C PRO A 66 -3.29 2.94 -10.06
N PHE A 67 -3.41 2.26 -8.92
CA PHE A 67 -4.68 1.72 -8.45
C PHE A 67 -5.73 2.83 -8.26
N ALA A 68 -5.38 3.88 -7.51
CA ALA A 68 -6.27 5.00 -7.25
C ALA A 68 -6.70 5.70 -8.54
N ALA A 69 -5.75 5.94 -9.44
CA ALA A 69 -6.03 6.57 -10.72
C ALA A 69 -7.06 5.77 -11.53
N LEU A 70 -6.90 4.45 -11.64
CA LEU A 70 -7.81 3.61 -12.42
C LEU A 70 -9.20 3.52 -11.80
N VAL A 71 -9.32 3.42 -10.48
CA VAL A 71 -10.61 3.42 -9.79
C VAL A 71 -11.34 4.74 -10.00
N ILE A 72 -10.63 5.86 -9.91
CA ILE A 72 -11.20 7.20 -10.12
C ILE A 72 -11.65 7.35 -11.59
N VAL A 73 -10.83 6.93 -12.56
CA VAL A 73 -11.19 6.96 -13.98
C VAL A 73 -12.45 6.11 -14.24
N ALA A 74 -12.53 4.91 -13.67
CA ALA A 74 -13.70 4.05 -13.80
C ALA A 74 -14.96 4.76 -13.30
N HIS A 75 -14.87 5.43 -12.17
CA HIS A 75 -15.98 6.18 -11.59
C HIS A 75 -16.38 7.37 -12.46
N LEU A 76 -15.43 8.21 -12.86
CA LEU A 76 -15.68 9.43 -13.65
C LEU A 76 -16.22 9.13 -15.05
N THR A 77 -15.84 8.00 -15.64
CA THR A 77 -16.30 7.58 -16.98
C THR A 77 -17.58 6.75 -16.94
N GLY A 78 -18.16 6.53 -15.77
CA GLY A 78 -19.37 5.71 -15.60
C GLY A 78 -19.15 4.22 -15.89
N ARG A 79 -17.90 3.75 -15.82
CA ARG A 79 -17.53 2.35 -16.06
C ARG A 79 -17.38 1.53 -14.78
N SER A 80 -17.67 2.12 -13.61
CA SER A 80 -17.74 1.38 -12.35
C SER A 80 -18.82 0.31 -12.43
N ASN A 81 -18.47 -0.93 -12.14
CA ASN A 81 -19.36 -2.09 -12.18
C ASN A 81 -18.98 -3.11 -11.09
N GLY A 82 -19.68 -4.24 -11.05
CA GLY A 82 -19.40 -5.29 -10.08
C GLY A 82 -17.99 -5.87 -10.18
N MET A 83 -17.39 -5.88 -11.37
CA MET A 83 -16.02 -6.37 -11.57
C MET A 83 -14.98 -5.35 -11.10
N THR A 84 -15.20 -4.05 -11.35
CA THR A 84 -14.28 -3.02 -10.78
C THR A 84 -14.33 -3.04 -9.27
N ALA A 85 -15.49 -3.24 -8.67
CA ALA A 85 -15.65 -3.38 -7.24
C ALA A 85 -14.94 -4.65 -6.69
N PHE A 86 -15.06 -5.77 -7.38
CA PHE A 86 -14.34 -7.01 -7.04
C PHE A 86 -12.83 -6.80 -7.07
N TRP A 87 -12.28 -6.20 -8.13
CA TRP A 87 -10.86 -5.96 -8.25
C TRP A 87 -10.34 -4.96 -7.22
N ALA A 88 -11.14 -3.95 -6.87
CA ALA A 88 -10.78 -2.99 -5.82
C ALA A 88 -10.71 -3.67 -4.44
N ALA A 89 -11.68 -4.53 -4.13
CA ALA A 89 -11.68 -5.34 -2.91
C ALA A 89 -10.47 -6.29 -2.89
N TRP A 90 -10.22 -6.98 -3.99
CA TRP A 90 -9.08 -7.88 -4.14
C TRP A 90 -7.76 -7.15 -3.90
N PHE A 91 -7.58 -5.97 -4.49
CA PHE A 91 -6.38 -5.16 -4.29
C PHE A 91 -6.17 -4.81 -2.82
N PHE A 92 -7.21 -4.33 -2.14
CA PHE A 92 -7.13 -4.00 -0.71
C PHE A 92 -6.64 -5.19 0.13
N TRP A 93 -7.27 -6.35 -0.03
CA TRP A 93 -6.89 -7.55 0.74
C TRP A 93 -5.48 -8.02 0.41
N MET A 94 -5.07 -7.98 -0.85
CA MET A 94 -3.71 -8.34 -1.24
C MET A 94 -2.68 -7.37 -0.67
N ARG A 95 -2.99 -6.09 -0.57
CA ARG A 95 -2.10 -5.10 0.06
C ARG A 95 -1.99 -5.31 1.57
N LEU A 96 -3.09 -5.63 2.22
CA LEU A 96 -3.08 -5.96 3.66
C LEU A 96 -2.24 -7.21 3.94
N ILE A 97 -2.45 -8.27 3.19
CA ILE A 97 -1.66 -9.51 3.30
C ILE A 97 -0.18 -9.22 3.02
N HIS A 98 0.12 -8.48 1.96
CA HIS A 98 1.50 -8.11 1.62
C HIS A 98 2.21 -7.40 2.78
N ALA A 99 1.57 -6.43 3.41
CA ALA A 99 2.15 -5.70 4.54
C ALA A 99 2.45 -6.65 5.71
N VAL A 100 1.49 -7.49 6.08
CA VAL A 100 1.63 -8.43 7.20
C VAL A 100 2.76 -9.44 6.93
N VAL A 101 2.77 -10.08 5.77
CA VAL A 101 3.81 -11.08 5.44
C VAL A 101 5.19 -10.45 5.26
N TYR A 102 5.24 -9.19 4.84
CA TYR A 102 6.50 -8.46 4.74
C TYR A 102 7.10 -8.20 6.13
N TRP A 103 6.27 -7.77 7.08
CA TRP A 103 6.74 -7.54 8.47
C TRP A 103 7.29 -8.81 9.11
N PHE A 104 6.65 -9.97 8.87
CA PHE A 104 7.08 -11.27 9.39
C PHE A 104 8.16 -11.94 8.54
N ALA A 105 8.66 -11.28 7.49
CA ALA A 105 9.70 -11.80 6.59
C ALA A 105 9.37 -13.17 5.98
N ILE A 106 8.11 -13.41 5.65
CA ILE A 106 7.67 -14.65 4.99
C ILE A 106 8.03 -14.55 3.50
N PRO A 107 8.98 -15.38 2.99
CA PRO A 107 9.34 -15.36 1.58
C PRO A 107 8.22 -15.96 0.72
N TYR A 108 8.26 -15.76 -0.60
CA TYR A 108 7.32 -16.25 -1.61
C TYR A 108 5.89 -15.71 -1.47
N VAL A 109 5.24 -15.80 -0.29
CA VAL A 109 3.89 -15.26 -0.05
C VAL A 109 3.86 -13.75 -0.30
N ARG A 110 4.91 -13.04 0.08
CA ARG A 110 5.08 -11.62 -0.23
C ARG A 110 5.01 -11.35 -1.74
N THR A 111 5.77 -12.11 -2.53
CA THR A 111 5.80 -11.98 -3.98
C THR A 111 4.45 -12.35 -4.61
N LEU A 112 3.81 -13.40 -4.12
CA LEU A 112 2.47 -13.79 -4.56
C LEU A 112 1.43 -12.70 -4.26
N ALA A 113 1.44 -12.12 -3.07
CA ALA A 113 0.52 -11.05 -2.69
C ALA A 113 0.74 -9.79 -3.54
N PHE A 114 2.00 -9.44 -3.82
CA PHE A 114 2.34 -8.33 -4.72
C PHE A 114 1.80 -8.58 -6.14
N THR A 115 2.08 -9.74 -6.69
CA THR A 115 1.63 -10.12 -8.05
C THR A 115 0.11 -10.16 -8.14
N ALA A 116 -0.56 -10.71 -7.12
CA ALA A 116 -2.02 -10.74 -7.05
C ALA A 116 -2.62 -9.32 -6.99
N GLY A 117 -1.97 -8.39 -6.30
CA GLY A 117 -2.35 -6.99 -6.29
C GLY A 117 -2.20 -6.34 -7.67
N PHE A 118 -1.11 -6.64 -8.38
CA PHE A 118 -0.91 -6.16 -9.75
C PHE A 118 -1.98 -6.70 -10.71
N VAL A 119 -2.39 -7.97 -10.56
CA VAL A 119 -3.49 -8.55 -11.35
C VAL A 119 -4.77 -7.77 -11.16
N ALA A 120 -5.06 -7.29 -9.95
CA ALA A 120 -6.23 -6.45 -9.70
C ALA A 120 -6.16 -5.13 -10.48
N VAL A 121 -5.00 -4.47 -10.51
CA VAL A 121 -4.80 -3.24 -11.30
C VAL A 121 -5.03 -3.50 -12.78
N ALA A 122 -4.49 -4.60 -13.31
CA ALA A 122 -4.73 -5.02 -14.70
C ALA A 122 -6.20 -5.36 -14.96
N GLY A 123 -6.89 -5.96 -13.99
CA GLY A 123 -8.32 -6.27 -14.07
C GLY A 123 -9.18 -5.02 -14.16
N ILE A 124 -8.91 -4.00 -13.34
CA ILE A 124 -9.61 -2.71 -13.43
C ILE A 124 -9.35 -2.06 -14.79
N PHE A 125 -8.10 -2.04 -15.23
CA PHE A 125 -7.75 -1.50 -16.54
C PHE A 125 -8.49 -2.21 -17.67
N TRP A 126 -8.62 -3.54 -17.62
CA TRP A 126 -9.39 -4.30 -18.60
C TRP A 126 -10.85 -3.87 -18.65
N GLU A 127 -11.49 -3.65 -17.49
CA GLU A 127 -12.86 -3.16 -17.41
C GLU A 127 -13.04 -1.77 -18.04
N LEU A 128 -11.97 -0.97 -18.05
CA LEU A 128 -12.01 0.38 -18.64
C LEU A 128 -11.94 0.35 -20.18
N ILE A 129 -11.24 -0.62 -20.76
CA ILE A 129 -10.97 -0.63 -22.21
C ILE A 129 -11.91 -1.54 -23.01
N ARG A 130 -12.60 -2.49 -22.39
CA ARG A 130 -13.51 -3.42 -23.07
C ARG A 130 -14.91 -2.86 -23.45
#